data_5e7a2102f2ab1216c5dc4b430d5718b8
#
_entry.id   5e7a2102f2ab1216c5dc4b430d5718b8
#
_cell.length_a   1.000
_cell.length_b   1.000
_cell.length_c   1.000
_cell.angle_alpha   90.00
_cell.angle_beta   90.00
_cell.angle_gamma   90.00
#
_symmetry.space_group_name_H-M   'P 1'
#
loop_
_entity.id
_entity.type
_entity.pdbx_description
1 polymer ?
#
loop_
_entity_poly.entity_id
_entity_poly.type
_entity_poly.pdbx_seq_one_letter_code
_entity_poly.pdbx_strand_id
1 'polypeptide(L)'
;VNKYAKKTITKVSIPATVKINGYTFKVTAIADSAFSGCSKLTKVTVGSNVKTIGNKAFYKCTELKTVSGASNITKIENNAFNGCKALKKLVLDSKSLQSIGNAAFKNCTALTSITVSSTKLTKIGKEAFSGNKKLAAVTIKTSKLTKSSVGKDAFKNIKANAVFKVPSKKVSFYKTIFKAKGAGKNIKVKKM
;
A
#
# COMPACT_ATOMS: atom_id res chain seq x y z
N VAL A 1 -7.34 12.72 -12.58
CA VAL A 1 -8.48 11.78 -12.70
C VAL A 1 -9.60 12.26 -11.79
N ASN A 2 -10.81 12.38 -12.33
CA ASN A 2 -11.93 13.09 -11.73
C ASN A 2 -12.33 12.52 -10.36
N LYS A 3 -12.58 13.40 -9.39
CA LYS A 3 -13.07 13.15 -8.03
C LYS A 3 -14.47 12.45 -7.99
N TYR A 4 -15.10 12.31 -9.14
CA TYR A 4 -16.50 11.86 -9.28
C TYR A 4 -16.62 10.60 -10.15
N ALA A 5 -15.70 9.64 -10.02
CA ALA A 5 -15.86 8.36 -10.70
C ALA A 5 -17.20 7.72 -10.32
N LYS A 6 -17.96 7.29 -11.33
CA LYS A 6 -19.25 6.61 -11.10
C LYS A 6 -19.05 5.41 -10.20
N LYS A 7 -19.82 5.30 -9.13
CA LYS A 7 -19.70 4.18 -8.14
C LYS A 7 -19.98 2.80 -8.76
N THR A 8 -20.52 2.75 -9.96
CA THR A 8 -20.81 1.54 -10.73
C THR A 8 -19.63 0.96 -11.51
N ILE A 9 -18.49 1.71 -11.62
CA ILE A 9 -17.34 1.25 -12.37
C ILE A 9 -16.76 -0.03 -11.76
N THR A 10 -16.40 -0.98 -12.64
CA THR A 10 -15.82 -2.28 -12.22
C THR A 10 -14.33 -2.38 -12.52
N LYS A 11 -13.83 -1.64 -13.51
CA LYS A 11 -12.41 -1.62 -13.91
C LYS A 11 -12.00 -0.19 -14.25
N VAL A 12 -10.75 0.16 -13.92
CA VAL A 12 -10.17 1.47 -14.24
C VAL A 12 -8.76 1.28 -14.77
N SER A 13 -8.45 1.98 -15.87
CA SER A 13 -7.09 2.17 -16.34
C SER A 13 -6.73 3.66 -16.23
N ILE A 14 -5.72 3.97 -15.44
CA ILE A 14 -5.14 5.31 -15.34
C ILE A 14 -4.08 5.42 -16.42
N PRO A 15 -4.24 6.27 -17.44
CA PRO A 15 -3.27 6.36 -18.52
C PRO A 15 -1.95 6.99 -18.04
N ALA A 16 -0.85 6.74 -18.74
CA ALA A 16 0.42 7.41 -18.46
C ALA A 16 0.38 8.89 -18.88
N THR A 17 -0.35 9.18 -19.95
CA THR A 17 -0.52 10.53 -20.52
C THR A 17 -1.95 10.78 -20.93
N VAL A 18 -2.33 12.05 -21.06
CA VAL A 18 -3.60 12.51 -21.63
C VAL A 18 -3.31 13.58 -22.67
N LYS A 19 -4.13 13.67 -23.72
CA LYS A 19 -4.09 14.78 -24.68
C LYS A 19 -5.21 15.77 -24.35
N ILE A 20 -4.87 17.04 -24.28
CA ILE A 20 -5.81 18.16 -24.07
C ILE A 20 -5.42 19.28 -25.04
N ASN A 21 -6.32 19.70 -25.90
CA ASN A 21 -6.10 20.72 -26.91
C ASN A 21 -4.80 20.52 -27.74
N GLY A 22 -4.57 19.26 -28.19
CA GLY A 22 -3.39 18.89 -28.98
C GLY A 22 -2.11 18.62 -28.19
N TYR A 23 -2.02 19.08 -26.95
CA TYR A 23 -0.84 18.90 -26.09
C TYR A 23 -0.91 17.59 -25.27
N THR A 24 0.24 16.94 -25.09
CA THR A 24 0.37 15.71 -24.31
C THR A 24 0.85 16.00 -22.90
N PHE A 25 0.07 15.63 -21.90
CA PHE A 25 0.39 15.81 -20.49
C PHE A 25 0.63 14.46 -19.80
N LYS A 26 1.63 14.38 -18.91
CA LYS A 26 1.86 13.21 -18.06
C LYS A 26 0.87 13.17 -16.91
N VAL A 27 0.26 12.00 -16.67
CA VAL A 27 -0.58 11.76 -15.49
C VAL A 27 0.33 11.35 -14.33
N THR A 28 0.62 12.26 -13.42
CA THR A 28 1.60 12.05 -12.34
C THR A 28 0.99 11.64 -11.00
N ALA A 29 -0.33 11.78 -10.84
CA ALA A 29 -1.01 11.45 -9.59
C ALA A 29 -2.43 10.92 -9.81
N ILE A 30 -2.86 10.04 -8.90
CA ILE A 30 -4.27 9.75 -8.69
C ILE A 30 -4.74 10.71 -7.59
N ALA A 31 -5.73 11.54 -7.90
CA ALA A 31 -6.20 12.59 -7.00
C ALA A 31 -6.79 12.05 -5.70
N ASP A 32 -6.83 12.88 -4.67
CA ASP A 32 -7.51 12.58 -3.42
C ASP A 32 -8.96 12.17 -3.66
N SER A 33 -9.36 11.08 -3.03
CA SER A 33 -10.72 10.52 -3.11
C SER A 33 -11.23 10.18 -4.52
N ALA A 34 -10.36 10.11 -5.55
CA ALA A 34 -10.76 9.94 -6.96
C ALA A 34 -11.71 8.75 -7.19
N PHE A 35 -11.53 7.64 -6.49
CA PHE A 35 -12.37 6.44 -6.57
C PHE A 35 -12.92 6.02 -5.21
N SER A 36 -13.00 6.95 -4.26
CA SER A 36 -13.52 6.67 -2.92
C SER A 36 -14.95 6.14 -2.98
N GLY A 37 -15.21 5.00 -2.34
CA GLY A 37 -16.53 4.36 -2.31
C GLY A 37 -16.95 3.67 -3.61
N CYS A 38 -16.06 3.49 -4.58
CA CYS A 38 -16.34 2.68 -5.77
C CYS A 38 -16.34 1.19 -5.39
N SER A 39 -17.40 0.76 -4.70
CA SER A 39 -17.50 -0.58 -4.10
C SER A 39 -17.44 -1.72 -5.12
N LYS A 40 -17.89 -1.49 -6.34
CA LYS A 40 -17.88 -2.46 -7.45
C LYS A 40 -16.55 -2.53 -8.22
N LEU A 41 -15.59 -1.64 -7.90
CA LEU A 41 -14.30 -1.61 -8.57
C LEU A 41 -13.48 -2.86 -8.20
N THR A 42 -13.13 -3.68 -9.20
CA THR A 42 -12.41 -4.95 -9.00
C THR A 42 -10.94 -4.88 -9.42
N LYS A 43 -10.63 -4.05 -10.43
CA LYS A 43 -9.27 -3.93 -11.00
C LYS A 43 -8.90 -2.48 -11.30
N VAL A 44 -7.67 -2.13 -10.93
CA VAL A 44 -7.03 -0.85 -11.29
C VAL A 44 -5.72 -1.14 -11.99
N THR A 45 -5.49 -0.50 -13.14
CA THR A 45 -4.19 -0.44 -13.81
C THR A 45 -3.65 0.98 -13.72
N VAL A 46 -2.45 1.14 -13.19
CA VAL A 46 -1.83 2.45 -12.94
C VAL A 46 -0.80 2.73 -14.03
N GLY A 47 -0.89 3.87 -14.68
CA GLY A 47 0.03 4.31 -15.74
C GLY A 47 1.44 4.56 -15.22
N SER A 48 2.43 4.38 -16.08
CA SER A 48 3.86 4.43 -15.72
C SER A 48 4.36 5.78 -15.22
N ASN A 49 3.68 6.89 -15.54
CA ASN A 49 4.08 8.22 -15.07
C ASN A 49 3.53 8.59 -13.68
N VAL A 50 2.62 7.76 -13.12
CA VAL A 50 2.00 8.03 -11.83
C VAL A 50 3.04 7.86 -10.70
N LYS A 51 3.25 8.89 -9.92
CA LYS A 51 4.16 8.96 -8.76
C LYS A 51 3.44 8.88 -7.42
N THR A 52 2.20 9.40 -7.37
CA THR A 52 1.45 9.53 -6.12
C THR A 52 0.07 8.90 -6.22
N ILE A 53 -0.30 8.11 -5.20
CA ILE A 53 -1.68 7.69 -4.97
C ILE A 53 -2.20 8.55 -3.81
N GLY A 54 -3.16 9.43 -4.09
CA GLY A 54 -3.66 10.45 -3.17
C GLY A 54 -4.43 9.91 -1.97
N ASN A 55 -4.75 10.81 -1.03
CA ASN A 55 -5.50 10.48 0.18
C ASN A 55 -6.86 9.87 -0.18
N LYS A 56 -7.21 8.74 0.47
CA LYS A 56 -8.50 8.06 0.23
C LYS A 56 -8.79 7.73 -1.23
N ALA A 57 -7.78 7.69 -2.12
CA ALA A 57 -8.00 7.51 -3.56
C ALA A 57 -8.88 6.28 -3.88
N PHE A 58 -8.70 5.17 -3.18
CA PHE A 58 -9.49 3.94 -3.29
C PHE A 58 -10.13 3.53 -1.95
N TYR A 59 -10.46 4.51 -1.10
CA TYR A 59 -11.08 4.27 0.20
C TYR A 59 -12.40 3.51 0.03
N LYS A 60 -12.57 2.39 0.77
CA LYS A 60 -13.77 1.52 0.71
C LYS A 60 -14.11 0.99 -0.70
N CYS A 61 -13.13 0.80 -1.58
CA CYS A 61 -13.30 -0.01 -2.79
C CYS A 61 -13.35 -1.49 -2.38
N THR A 62 -14.48 -1.94 -1.86
CA THR A 62 -14.60 -3.22 -1.13
C THR A 62 -14.34 -4.44 -1.99
N GLU A 63 -14.64 -4.39 -3.29
CA GLU A 63 -14.43 -5.48 -4.24
C GLU A 63 -13.08 -5.38 -4.98
N LEU A 64 -12.20 -4.42 -4.64
CA LEU A 64 -10.90 -4.26 -5.32
C LEU A 64 -9.99 -5.45 -5.02
N LYS A 65 -9.74 -6.25 -6.06
CA LYS A 65 -8.91 -7.48 -6.00
C LYS A 65 -7.48 -7.24 -6.47
N THR A 66 -7.30 -6.38 -7.49
CA THR A 66 -6.02 -6.22 -8.19
C THR A 66 -5.69 -4.75 -8.44
N VAL A 67 -4.45 -4.38 -8.09
CA VAL A 67 -3.80 -3.13 -8.48
C VAL A 67 -2.52 -3.50 -9.20
N SER A 68 -2.33 -3.05 -10.44
CA SER A 68 -1.16 -3.34 -11.28
C SER A 68 -0.57 -2.07 -11.89
N GLY A 69 0.64 -2.12 -12.42
CA GLY A 69 1.30 -0.99 -13.10
C GLY A 69 1.91 0.07 -12.18
N ALA A 70 1.90 -0.14 -10.87
CA ALA A 70 2.37 0.83 -9.87
C ALA A 70 3.92 0.89 -9.72
N SER A 71 4.68 0.64 -10.79
CA SER A 71 6.15 0.47 -10.75
C SER A 71 6.93 1.75 -10.43
N ASN A 72 6.34 2.93 -10.64
CA ASN A 72 7.00 4.23 -10.43
C ASN A 72 6.44 5.04 -9.25
N ILE A 73 5.56 4.45 -8.45
CA ILE A 73 4.98 5.11 -7.28
C ILE A 73 6.08 5.46 -6.27
N THR A 74 6.11 6.72 -5.86
CA THR A 74 6.98 7.22 -4.80
C THR A 74 6.25 7.38 -3.48
N LYS A 75 4.93 7.59 -3.53
CA LYS A 75 4.13 7.93 -2.35
C LYS A 75 2.73 7.33 -2.40
N ILE A 76 2.34 6.67 -1.32
CA ILE A 76 0.97 6.22 -1.08
C ILE A 76 0.47 7.01 0.13
N GLU A 77 -0.56 7.84 -0.07
CA GLU A 77 -1.05 8.77 0.95
C GLU A 77 -2.00 8.09 1.95
N ASN A 78 -2.48 8.89 2.92
CA ASN A 78 -3.29 8.38 4.02
C ASN A 78 -4.60 7.75 3.52
N ASN A 79 -4.97 6.62 4.11
CA ASN A 79 -6.22 5.89 3.80
C ASN A 79 -6.38 5.48 2.33
N ALA A 80 -5.35 5.52 1.50
CA ALA A 80 -5.44 5.34 0.05
C ALA A 80 -6.22 4.07 -0.35
N PHE A 81 -6.02 2.95 0.35
CA PHE A 81 -6.70 1.66 0.14
C PHE A 81 -7.42 1.16 1.40
N ASN A 82 -7.71 2.04 2.37
CA ASN A 82 -8.38 1.63 3.61
C ASN A 82 -9.75 1.02 3.29
N GLY A 83 -9.99 -0.20 3.78
CA GLY A 83 -11.24 -0.92 3.55
C GLY A 83 -11.37 -1.60 2.18
N CYS A 84 -10.29 -1.79 1.44
CA CYS A 84 -10.26 -2.63 0.23
C CYS A 84 -10.31 -4.11 0.64
N LYS A 85 -11.48 -4.60 1.04
CA LYS A 85 -11.68 -5.89 1.72
C LYS A 85 -11.32 -7.09 0.85
N ALA A 86 -11.43 -6.98 -0.49
CA ALA A 86 -11.14 -8.07 -1.44
C ALA A 86 -9.68 -8.13 -1.89
N LEU A 87 -8.81 -7.18 -1.50
CA LEU A 87 -7.40 -7.14 -1.90
C LEU A 87 -6.63 -8.27 -1.23
N LYS A 88 -6.24 -9.31 -2.02
CA LYS A 88 -5.62 -10.53 -1.49
C LYS A 88 -4.09 -10.44 -1.39
N LYS A 89 -3.45 -9.82 -2.37
CA LYS A 89 -1.99 -9.71 -2.48
C LYS A 89 -1.62 -8.29 -2.87
N LEU A 90 -0.61 -7.73 -2.21
CA LEU A 90 -0.06 -6.42 -2.53
C LEU A 90 1.41 -6.56 -2.90
N VAL A 91 1.72 -6.25 -4.15
CA VAL A 91 3.10 -6.17 -4.63
C VAL A 91 3.37 -4.71 -4.99
N LEU A 92 4.18 -4.05 -4.18
CA LEU A 92 4.69 -2.71 -4.43
C LEU A 92 6.09 -2.85 -5.03
N ASP A 93 6.14 -3.14 -6.32
CA ASP A 93 7.37 -3.39 -7.08
C ASP A 93 8.12 -2.10 -7.45
N SER A 94 7.55 -0.94 -7.17
CA SER A 94 8.24 0.34 -7.31
C SER A 94 9.55 0.35 -6.52
N LYS A 95 10.66 0.50 -7.22
CA LYS A 95 11.99 0.72 -6.62
C LYS A 95 12.13 2.12 -6.01
N SER A 96 11.16 3.00 -6.25
CA SER A 96 11.18 4.41 -5.86
C SER A 96 10.25 4.75 -4.69
N LEU A 97 9.46 3.79 -4.17
CA LEU A 97 8.54 4.05 -3.05
C LEU A 97 9.29 4.52 -1.81
N GLN A 98 8.94 5.70 -1.31
CA GLN A 98 9.56 6.36 -0.16
C GLN A 98 8.68 6.32 1.08
N SER A 99 7.35 6.41 0.92
CA SER A 99 6.44 6.46 2.04
C SER A 99 5.11 5.76 1.80
N ILE A 100 4.60 5.15 2.88
CA ILE A 100 3.25 4.60 3.00
C ILE A 100 2.56 5.40 4.12
N GLY A 101 1.44 6.04 3.80
CA GLY A 101 0.70 6.92 4.68
C GLY A 101 -0.04 6.23 5.82
N ASN A 102 -0.66 7.02 6.69
CA ASN A 102 -1.45 6.52 7.82
C ASN A 102 -2.66 5.73 7.31
N ALA A 103 -2.92 4.57 7.92
CA ALA A 103 -4.03 3.69 7.58
C ALA A 103 -4.15 3.36 6.07
N ALA A 104 -3.06 3.46 5.29
CA ALA A 104 -3.09 3.32 3.84
C ALA A 104 -3.71 2.00 3.38
N PHE A 105 -3.46 0.89 4.08
CA PHE A 105 -4.01 -0.45 3.82
C PHE A 105 -4.75 -1.01 5.05
N LYS A 106 -5.30 -0.14 5.90
CA LYS A 106 -6.09 -0.56 7.07
C LYS A 106 -7.32 -1.35 6.61
N ASN A 107 -7.64 -2.45 7.32
CA ASN A 107 -8.84 -3.25 7.05
C ASN A 107 -8.95 -3.84 5.63
N CYS A 108 -7.84 -4.14 4.97
CA CYS A 108 -7.81 -4.99 3.77
C CYS A 108 -7.89 -6.46 4.20
N THR A 109 -9.05 -6.90 4.66
CA THR A 109 -9.24 -8.14 5.45
C THR A 109 -8.92 -9.43 4.70
N ALA A 110 -8.91 -9.42 3.36
CA ALA A 110 -8.48 -10.55 2.54
C ALA A 110 -6.96 -10.60 2.32
N LEU A 111 -6.21 -9.56 2.73
CA LEU A 111 -4.78 -9.43 2.42
C LEU A 111 -3.97 -10.51 3.15
N THR A 112 -3.30 -11.37 2.39
CA THR A 112 -2.48 -12.48 2.89
C THR A 112 -1.00 -12.19 2.83
N SER A 113 -0.56 -11.40 1.85
CA SER A 113 0.86 -11.08 1.66
C SER A 113 1.10 -9.68 1.14
N ILE A 114 2.24 -9.11 1.57
CA ILE A 114 2.74 -7.81 1.11
C ILE A 114 4.21 -7.98 0.70
N THR A 115 4.56 -7.41 -0.45
CA THR A 115 5.95 -7.25 -0.86
C THR A 115 6.23 -5.79 -1.17
N VAL A 116 7.19 -5.18 -0.47
CA VAL A 116 7.70 -3.84 -0.71
C VAL A 116 9.12 -3.96 -1.23
N SER A 117 9.28 -3.77 -2.54
CA SER A 117 10.57 -3.96 -3.25
C SER A 117 11.52 -2.76 -3.12
N SER A 118 11.03 -1.60 -2.72
CA SER A 118 11.83 -0.39 -2.60
C SER A 118 12.85 -0.46 -1.47
N THR A 119 14.09 -0.15 -1.78
CA THR A 119 15.15 0.12 -0.78
C THR A 119 15.14 1.58 -0.31
N LYS A 120 14.31 2.43 -0.93
CA LYS A 120 14.16 3.85 -0.60
C LYS A 120 13.05 4.13 0.41
N LEU A 121 12.26 3.11 0.81
CA LEU A 121 11.20 3.29 1.80
C LEU A 121 11.78 3.72 3.14
N THR A 122 11.36 4.89 3.61
CA THR A 122 11.79 5.50 4.87
C THR A 122 10.66 5.68 5.88
N LYS A 123 9.39 5.51 5.46
CA LYS A 123 8.23 5.77 6.35
C LYS A 123 7.10 4.77 6.12
N ILE A 124 6.58 4.22 7.21
CA ILE A 124 5.31 3.48 7.27
C ILE A 124 4.43 4.18 8.32
N GLY A 125 3.28 4.68 7.92
CA GLY A 125 2.39 5.48 8.75
C GLY A 125 1.72 4.71 9.88
N LYS A 126 1.05 5.47 10.77
CA LYS A 126 0.21 4.93 11.86
C LYS A 126 -0.87 4.02 11.25
N GLU A 127 -1.07 2.84 11.86
CA GLU A 127 -2.08 1.87 11.44
C GLU A 127 -2.04 1.45 9.96
N ALA A 128 -0.91 1.63 9.26
CA ALA A 128 -0.82 1.46 7.81
C ALA A 128 -1.33 0.10 7.32
N PHE A 129 -1.12 -0.97 8.08
CA PHE A 129 -1.58 -2.34 7.78
C PHE A 129 -2.45 -2.93 8.90
N SER A 130 -3.01 -2.09 9.77
CA SER A 130 -3.83 -2.54 10.89
C SER A 130 -5.12 -3.25 10.43
N GLY A 131 -5.55 -4.26 11.16
CA GLY A 131 -6.81 -4.97 10.89
C GLY A 131 -6.74 -6.02 9.77
N ASN A 132 -5.56 -6.32 9.25
CA ASN A 132 -5.36 -7.31 8.19
C ASN A 132 -5.17 -8.72 8.79
N LYS A 133 -6.21 -9.29 9.39
CA LYS A 133 -6.16 -10.55 10.17
C LYS A 133 -5.61 -11.76 9.41
N LYS A 134 -5.65 -11.75 8.07
CA LYS A 134 -5.11 -12.81 7.20
C LYS A 134 -3.66 -12.56 6.77
N LEU A 135 -3.06 -11.40 7.09
CA LEU A 135 -1.72 -11.03 6.64
C LEU A 135 -0.67 -11.92 7.32
N ALA A 136 -0.17 -12.89 6.56
CA ALA A 136 0.76 -13.92 7.02
C ALA A 136 2.21 -13.70 6.55
N ALA A 137 2.41 -13.00 5.43
CA ALA A 137 3.73 -12.80 4.84
C ALA A 137 3.98 -11.32 4.51
N VAL A 138 5.07 -10.76 5.02
CA VAL A 138 5.47 -9.37 4.81
C VAL A 138 6.94 -9.34 4.38
N THR A 139 7.23 -8.85 3.18
CA THR A 139 8.60 -8.67 2.68
C THR A 139 8.91 -7.19 2.56
N ILE A 140 9.97 -6.72 3.21
CA ILE A 140 10.41 -5.33 3.23
C ILE A 140 11.89 -5.27 2.92
N LYS A 141 12.28 -4.76 1.74
CA LYS A 141 13.67 -4.74 1.27
C LYS A 141 14.50 -3.57 1.78
N THR A 142 13.89 -2.51 2.31
CA THR A 142 14.63 -1.38 2.85
C THR A 142 15.37 -1.73 4.15
N SER A 143 16.52 -1.11 4.37
CA SER A 143 17.25 -1.09 5.64
C SER A 143 17.10 0.24 6.41
N LYS A 144 16.28 1.17 5.88
CA LYS A 144 16.21 2.56 6.33
C LYS A 144 15.12 2.84 7.38
N LEU A 145 14.25 1.88 7.68
CA LEU A 145 13.22 2.10 8.70
C LEU A 145 13.85 2.22 10.10
N THR A 146 13.32 3.15 10.89
CA THR A 146 13.68 3.39 12.29
C THR A 146 12.45 3.19 13.18
N LYS A 147 12.63 3.21 14.51
CA LYS A 147 11.51 3.13 15.47
C LYS A 147 10.53 4.30 15.32
N SER A 148 11.01 5.49 14.99
CA SER A 148 10.19 6.70 14.77
C SER A 148 9.51 6.70 13.41
N SER A 149 10.12 6.13 12.38
CA SER A 149 9.60 6.13 11.02
C SER A 149 8.50 5.08 10.75
N VAL A 150 8.32 4.13 11.66
CA VAL A 150 7.18 3.19 11.66
C VAL A 150 6.16 3.65 12.70
N GLY A 151 4.98 4.02 12.25
CA GLY A 151 3.92 4.60 13.07
C GLY A 151 3.33 3.61 14.09
N LYS A 152 2.67 4.16 15.12
CA LYS A 152 1.96 3.36 16.14
C LYS A 152 0.96 2.43 15.46
N ASP A 153 0.84 1.21 15.95
CA ASP A 153 -0.12 0.21 15.49
C ASP A 153 -0.05 -0.13 13.99
N ALA A 154 1.08 0.16 13.33
CA ALA A 154 1.23 -0.05 11.89
C ALA A 154 0.88 -1.48 11.44
N PHE A 155 1.10 -2.49 12.31
CA PHE A 155 0.84 -3.91 12.06
C PHE A 155 -0.12 -4.52 13.09
N LYS A 156 -0.97 -3.71 13.75
CA LYS A 156 -1.92 -4.21 14.75
C LYS A 156 -2.97 -5.12 14.10
N ASN A 157 -3.31 -6.21 14.79
CA ASN A 157 -4.32 -7.18 14.34
C ASN A 157 -4.02 -7.79 12.95
N ILE A 158 -2.76 -8.06 12.64
CA ILE A 158 -2.36 -8.97 11.57
C ILE A 158 -2.38 -10.42 12.07
N LYS A 159 -2.10 -11.40 11.21
CA LYS A 159 -2.00 -12.81 11.62
C LYS A 159 -0.93 -12.97 12.70
N ALA A 160 -1.25 -13.62 13.82
CA ALA A 160 -0.40 -13.66 15.01
C ALA A 160 1.02 -14.25 14.76
N ASN A 161 1.12 -15.25 13.85
CA ASN A 161 2.38 -15.90 13.48
C ASN A 161 2.90 -15.42 12.10
N ALA A 162 2.63 -14.19 11.72
CA ALA A 162 3.08 -13.62 10.46
C ALA A 162 4.63 -13.69 10.34
N VAL A 163 5.09 -13.94 9.11
CA VAL A 163 6.51 -14.01 8.77
C VAL A 163 6.93 -12.74 8.06
N PHE A 164 7.93 -12.07 8.60
CA PHE A 164 8.58 -10.92 7.98
C PHE A 164 9.91 -11.33 7.37
N LYS A 165 10.12 -11.05 6.08
CA LYS A 165 11.41 -11.18 5.40
C LYS A 165 12.03 -9.79 5.23
N VAL A 166 13.26 -9.63 5.72
CA VAL A 166 13.94 -8.33 5.82
C VAL A 166 15.44 -8.48 5.49
N PRO A 167 16.18 -7.38 5.23
CA PRO A 167 17.62 -7.43 5.02
C PRO A 167 18.34 -8.11 6.21
N SER A 168 19.32 -8.97 5.92
CA SER A 168 20.03 -9.81 6.90
C SER A 168 20.54 -9.02 8.10
N LYS A 169 21.19 -7.88 7.85
CA LYS A 169 21.75 -6.99 8.90
C LYS A 169 20.69 -6.28 9.77
N LYS A 170 19.38 -6.45 9.46
CA LYS A 170 18.28 -5.77 10.17
C LYS A 170 17.29 -6.70 10.87
N VAL A 171 17.54 -8.01 10.89
CA VAL A 171 16.60 -9.00 11.44
C VAL A 171 16.22 -8.70 12.90
N SER A 172 17.19 -8.59 13.80
CA SER A 172 16.95 -8.32 15.23
C SER A 172 16.31 -6.94 15.44
N PHE A 173 16.83 -5.92 14.77
CA PHE A 173 16.35 -4.56 14.88
C PHE A 173 14.89 -4.43 14.41
N TYR A 174 14.55 -5.02 13.27
CA TYR A 174 13.17 -4.97 12.77
C TYR A 174 12.22 -5.85 13.56
N LYS A 175 12.69 -6.95 14.15
CA LYS A 175 11.88 -7.76 15.07
C LYS A 175 11.39 -6.91 16.25
N THR A 176 12.29 -6.13 16.86
CA THR A 176 11.95 -5.21 17.95
C THR A 176 10.95 -4.13 17.49
N ILE A 177 11.22 -3.49 16.34
CA ILE A 177 10.33 -2.44 15.82
C ILE A 177 8.94 -3.00 15.54
N PHE A 178 8.82 -4.07 14.77
CA PHE A 178 7.51 -4.57 14.34
C PHE A 178 6.67 -5.07 15.49
N LYS A 179 7.29 -5.72 16.51
CA LYS A 179 6.61 -6.08 17.75
C LYS A 179 6.07 -4.85 18.47
N ALA A 180 6.91 -3.81 18.64
CA ALA A 180 6.51 -2.54 19.27
C ALA A 180 5.44 -1.76 18.48
N LYS A 181 5.28 -2.05 17.18
CA LYS A 181 4.30 -1.43 16.28
C LYS A 181 3.09 -2.32 15.97
N GLY A 182 2.80 -3.24 16.89
CA GLY A 182 1.55 -3.99 16.93
C GLY A 182 1.55 -5.33 16.19
N ALA A 183 2.68 -5.80 15.66
CA ALA A 183 2.73 -7.06 14.92
C ALA A 183 2.55 -8.34 15.79
N GLY A 184 2.41 -8.16 17.11
CA GLY A 184 2.22 -9.27 18.03
C GLY A 184 3.51 -9.97 18.47
N LYS A 185 3.42 -10.83 19.51
CA LYS A 185 4.59 -11.48 20.12
C LYS A 185 5.16 -12.62 19.27
N ASN A 186 4.30 -13.34 18.54
CA ASN A 186 4.64 -14.60 17.86
C ASN A 186 5.10 -14.45 16.41
N ILE A 187 5.32 -13.23 15.93
CA ILE A 187 5.86 -13.01 14.58
C ILE A 187 7.25 -13.64 14.43
N LYS A 188 7.53 -14.12 13.22
CA LYS A 188 8.86 -14.59 12.82
C LYS A 188 9.49 -13.53 11.91
N VAL A 189 10.71 -13.09 12.22
CA VAL A 189 11.48 -12.20 11.34
C VAL A 189 12.70 -12.96 10.85
N LYS A 190 12.83 -13.10 9.54
CA LYS A 190 13.86 -13.89 8.86
C LYS A 190 14.64 -13.01 7.89
N LYS A 191 15.89 -13.38 7.60
CA LYS A 191 16.68 -12.83 6.50
C LYS A 191 16.03 -13.15 5.15
N MET A 192 16.19 -12.25 4.19
CA MET A 192 15.98 -12.53 2.77
C MET A 192 17.16 -13.31 2.24
#